data_4cd5fc9051ffbe70b052cb4bd95a6c9c
#
_entry.id   4cd5fc9051ffbe70b052cb4bd95a6c9c
#
_cell.length_a   1.000
_cell.length_b   1.000
_cell.length_c   1.000
_cell.angle_alpha   90.00
_cell.angle_beta   90.00
_cell.angle_gamma   90.00
#
_symmetry.space_group_name_H-M   'P 1'
#
loop_
_entity.id
_entity.type
_entity.pdbx_description
1 polymer ?
#
loop_
_entity_poly.entity_id
_entity_poly.type
_entity_poly.pdbx_seq_one_letter_code
_entity_poly.pdbx_strand_id
1 'polypeptide(L)'
;FPACSDDGSQMEFPLSAVIFHSIDGKQVAFTALTHSAVSWEWDFGDGNVSTEKDPVHVYEEGGYYIATLTAKDNAGNSVTTEVNLAVSLTPYALLTGNHTAEGYDGKTWKLTMSHTVNDKLVNSDANFSLLAPNIPSLPAGAFSVYVGLPEAYNDEFTFYYDGRYMHKTTDGTSFGGIVYATVLQQMGLSEITKVGGKAALGQDIFALTTYTPAENATFVLNENENFTIPTAPDFATGTQPPGIPVVTYPGVMTLDFPDSDAFIGIRDFH
;
A
#
# COMPACT_ATOMS: atom_id res chain seq x y z
N PHE A 1 -2.29 -60.67 -50.06
CA PHE A 1 -2.08 -59.75 -48.93
C PHE A 1 -2.95 -58.53 -49.20
N PRO A 2 -3.89 -58.16 -48.31
CA PRO A 2 -4.59 -56.88 -48.47
C PRO A 2 -3.59 -55.78 -48.06
N ALA A 3 -3.46 -54.77 -48.94
CA ALA A 3 -2.72 -53.57 -48.63
C ALA A 3 -3.45 -52.85 -47.50
N CYS A 4 -2.75 -52.53 -46.43
CA CYS A 4 -3.19 -51.54 -45.47
C CYS A 4 -3.35 -50.23 -46.22
N SER A 5 -4.58 -49.73 -46.36
CA SER A 5 -4.83 -48.36 -46.68
C SER A 5 -4.34 -47.51 -45.47
N ASP A 6 -3.25 -46.78 -45.67
CA ASP A 6 -2.81 -45.77 -44.78
C ASP A 6 -3.87 -44.66 -44.81
N ASP A 7 -4.85 -44.73 -43.91
CA ASP A 7 -5.80 -43.67 -43.67
C ASP A 7 -5.05 -42.54 -42.99
N GLY A 8 -4.51 -41.66 -43.83
CA GLY A 8 -3.75 -40.48 -43.43
C GLY A 8 -4.61 -39.41 -42.77
N SER A 9 -5.45 -39.82 -41.83
CA SER A 9 -6.07 -38.85 -40.91
C SER A 9 -4.97 -38.32 -39.96
N GLN A 10 -4.31 -37.24 -40.42
CA GLN A 10 -3.51 -36.45 -39.51
C GLN A 10 -4.44 -36.00 -38.38
N MET A 11 -4.09 -36.38 -37.14
CA MET A 11 -4.77 -35.80 -35.97
C MET A 11 -4.53 -34.30 -36.00
N GLU A 12 -5.56 -33.54 -36.41
CA GLU A 12 -5.56 -32.08 -36.27
C GLU A 12 -5.69 -31.77 -34.76
N PHE A 13 -4.64 -31.26 -34.20
CA PHE A 13 -4.70 -30.71 -32.84
C PHE A 13 -5.50 -29.39 -32.89
N PRO A 14 -6.47 -29.21 -31.98
CA PRO A 14 -7.26 -27.98 -31.94
C PRO A 14 -6.37 -26.76 -31.64
N LEU A 15 -6.81 -25.60 -32.14
CA LEU A 15 -6.15 -24.34 -31.79
C LEU A 15 -6.08 -24.15 -30.28
N SER A 16 -4.90 -23.90 -29.78
CA SER A 16 -4.67 -23.64 -28.33
C SER A 16 -3.53 -22.66 -28.14
N ALA A 17 -3.58 -21.93 -27.03
CA ALA A 17 -2.54 -20.99 -26.63
C ALA A 17 -2.34 -21.00 -25.12
N VAL A 18 -1.08 -20.95 -24.69
CA VAL A 18 -0.65 -20.76 -23.30
C VAL A 18 0.49 -19.76 -23.31
N ILE A 19 0.49 -18.83 -22.38
CA ILE A 19 1.55 -17.85 -22.18
C ILE A 19 2.58 -18.40 -21.20
N PHE A 20 3.84 -18.43 -21.62
CA PHE A 20 4.97 -18.52 -20.73
C PHE A 20 5.71 -17.19 -20.72
N HIS A 21 6.24 -16.75 -19.56
CA HIS A 21 6.94 -15.48 -19.43
C HIS A 21 8.10 -15.55 -18.43
N SER A 22 9.06 -14.62 -18.59
CA SER A 22 10.16 -14.40 -17.66
C SER A 22 10.34 -12.91 -17.45
N ILE A 23 10.47 -12.47 -16.19
CA ILE A 23 10.58 -11.06 -15.80
C ILE A 23 12.00 -10.78 -15.29
N ASP A 24 12.61 -9.72 -15.83
CA ASP A 24 13.87 -9.14 -15.35
C ASP A 24 13.72 -7.62 -15.22
N GLY A 25 13.53 -7.16 -13.98
CA GLY A 25 13.21 -5.76 -13.72
C GLY A 25 11.91 -5.32 -14.39
N LYS A 26 12.00 -4.36 -15.32
CA LYS A 26 10.87 -3.87 -16.14
C LYS A 26 10.75 -4.59 -17.49
N GLN A 27 11.66 -5.47 -17.83
CA GLN A 27 11.64 -6.24 -19.06
C GLN A 27 10.95 -7.58 -18.85
N VAL A 28 10.05 -7.93 -19.75
CA VAL A 28 9.34 -9.22 -19.76
C VAL A 28 9.52 -9.88 -21.13
N ALA A 29 10.06 -11.09 -21.12
CA ALA A 29 10.12 -11.93 -22.30
C ALA A 29 8.90 -12.88 -22.29
N PHE A 30 8.15 -12.89 -23.37
CA PHE A 30 6.97 -13.74 -23.53
C PHE A 30 7.24 -14.84 -24.54
N THR A 31 6.59 -15.99 -24.34
CA THR A 31 6.59 -17.10 -25.27
C THR A 31 5.17 -17.62 -25.47
N ALA A 32 4.71 -17.61 -26.73
CA ALA A 32 3.42 -18.18 -27.10
C ALA A 32 3.57 -19.69 -27.36
N LEU A 33 3.19 -20.49 -26.40
CA LEU A 33 3.07 -21.95 -26.58
C LEU A 33 1.73 -22.23 -27.25
N THR A 34 1.75 -22.43 -28.56
CA THR A 34 0.52 -22.56 -29.38
C THR A 34 0.55 -23.82 -30.25
N HIS A 35 -0.64 -24.41 -30.45
CA HIS A 35 -0.90 -25.42 -31.49
C HIS A 35 -1.78 -24.82 -32.56
N SER A 36 -1.51 -25.16 -33.83
CA SER A 36 -2.28 -24.76 -35.03
C SER A 36 -2.40 -23.25 -35.30
N ALA A 37 -1.74 -22.41 -34.50
CA ALA A 37 -1.75 -20.96 -34.69
C ALA A 37 -0.79 -20.54 -35.80
N VAL A 38 -1.20 -19.52 -36.57
CA VAL A 38 -0.41 -18.90 -37.65
C VAL A 38 -0.22 -17.42 -37.47
N SER A 39 -0.93 -16.81 -36.53
CA SER A 39 -0.74 -15.40 -36.15
C SER A 39 -1.01 -15.19 -34.69
N TRP A 40 -0.34 -14.16 -34.12
CA TRP A 40 -0.35 -13.79 -32.75
C TRP A 40 -0.61 -12.29 -32.63
N GLU A 41 -1.32 -11.90 -31.60
CA GLU A 41 -1.60 -10.51 -31.24
C GLU A 41 -1.52 -10.41 -29.73
N TRP A 42 -0.57 -9.62 -29.26
CA TRP A 42 -0.35 -9.35 -27.85
C TRP A 42 -0.86 -7.97 -27.49
N ASP A 43 -1.52 -7.86 -26.34
CA ASP A 43 -1.75 -6.65 -25.60
C ASP A 43 -1.02 -6.80 -24.26
N PHE A 44 -0.09 -5.90 -23.96
CA PHE A 44 0.71 -5.99 -22.73
C PHE A 44 0.03 -5.37 -21.50
N GLY A 45 -1.16 -4.75 -21.68
CA GLY A 45 -1.92 -4.13 -20.60
C GLY A 45 -1.43 -2.74 -20.19
N ASP A 46 -0.48 -2.18 -20.92
CA ASP A 46 0.04 -0.80 -20.75
C ASP A 46 -0.25 0.09 -21.98
N GLY A 47 -1.10 -0.39 -22.89
CA GLY A 47 -1.45 0.26 -24.16
C GLY A 47 -0.53 -0.08 -25.32
N ASN A 48 0.53 -0.86 -25.10
CA ASN A 48 1.41 -1.36 -26.15
C ASN A 48 0.98 -2.74 -26.62
N VAL A 49 1.23 -3.03 -27.90
CA VAL A 49 0.85 -4.28 -28.57
C VAL A 49 2.01 -4.85 -29.38
N SER A 50 1.96 -6.16 -29.71
CA SER A 50 2.93 -6.81 -30.61
C SER A 50 2.23 -7.90 -31.43
N THR A 51 2.76 -8.19 -32.64
CA THR A 51 2.36 -9.33 -33.47
C THR A 51 3.46 -10.39 -33.60
N GLU A 52 4.55 -10.23 -32.90
CA GLU A 52 5.60 -11.25 -32.82
C GLU A 52 5.09 -12.46 -32.03
N LYS A 53 5.57 -13.66 -32.38
CA LYS A 53 5.21 -14.86 -31.63
C LYS A 53 5.70 -14.82 -30.19
N ASP A 54 6.98 -14.48 -30.03
CA ASP A 54 7.69 -14.52 -28.76
C ASP A 54 8.35 -13.13 -28.50
N PRO A 55 7.54 -12.10 -28.16
CA PRO A 55 8.04 -10.74 -28.00
C PRO A 55 8.79 -10.55 -26.68
N VAL A 56 9.67 -9.53 -26.68
CA VAL A 56 10.23 -8.96 -25.47
C VAL A 56 9.66 -7.55 -25.32
N HIS A 57 9.02 -7.26 -24.19
CA HIS A 57 8.45 -5.96 -23.88
C HIS A 57 9.11 -5.32 -22.66
N VAL A 58 9.30 -4.01 -22.68
CA VAL A 58 9.83 -3.22 -21.57
C VAL A 58 8.74 -2.27 -21.11
N TYR A 59 8.25 -2.48 -19.90
CA TYR A 59 7.25 -1.60 -19.28
C TYR A 59 7.90 -0.28 -18.86
N GLU A 60 7.24 0.83 -19.13
CA GLU A 60 7.72 2.16 -18.74
C GLU A 60 7.69 2.33 -17.22
N GLU A 61 6.59 1.91 -16.59
CA GLU A 61 6.42 1.95 -15.15
C GLU A 61 6.35 0.55 -14.54
N GLY A 62 6.75 0.46 -13.26
CA GLY A 62 6.57 -0.75 -12.47
C GLY A 62 5.13 -0.84 -11.94
N GLY A 63 4.56 -2.05 -11.91
CA GLY A 63 3.17 -2.22 -11.48
C GLY A 63 2.64 -3.61 -11.73
N TYR A 64 1.31 -3.73 -11.67
CA TYR A 64 0.57 -4.93 -12.04
C TYR A 64 -0.06 -4.74 -13.41
N TYR A 65 0.08 -5.74 -14.27
CA TYR A 65 -0.42 -5.73 -15.63
C TYR A 65 -1.11 -7.05 -15.95
N ILE A 66 -2.07 -7.02 -16.88
CA ILE A 66 -2.63 -8.21 -17.52
C ILE A 66 -2.14 -8.21 -18.95
N ALA A 67 -1.30 -9.17 -19.30
CA ALA A 67 -0.91 -9.38 -20.70
C ALA A 67 -1.81 -10.42 -21.33
N THR A 68 -2.34 -10.12 -22.50
CA THR A 68 -3.28 -10.93 -23.26
C THR A 68 -2.66 -11.37 -24.58
N LEU A 69 -2.80 -12.66 -24.90
CA LEU A 69 -2.43 -13.24 -26.19
C LEU A 69 -3.68 -13.70 -26.93
N THR A 70 -3.89 -13.22 -28.14
CA THR A 70 -4.86 -13.75 -29.08
C THR A 70 -4.13 -14.45 -30.24
N ALA A 71 -4.34 -15.78 -30.37
CA ALA A 71 -3.76 -16.59 -31.44
C ALA A 71 -4.85 -17.01 -32.41
N LYS A 72 -4.53 -17.02 -33.74
CA LYS A 72 -5.48 -17.38 -34.81
C LYS A 72 -4.91 -18.47 -35.71
N ASP A 73 -5.76 -19.35 -36.17
CA ASP A 73 -5.43 -20.38 -37.17
C ASP A 73 -5.71 -19.94 -38.61
N ASN A 74 -5.38 -20.79 -39.60
CA ASN A 74 -5.66 -20.54 -41.03
C ASN A 74 -7.16 -20.51 -41.38
N ALA A 75 -8.02 -21.09 -40.54
CA ALA A 75 -9.47 -21.09 -40.76
C ALA A 75 -10.16 -19.84 -40.21
N GLY A 76 -9.40 -18.98 -39.51
CA GLY A 76 -9.89 -17.76 -38.87
C GLY A 76 -10.46 -17.98 -37.46
N ASN A 77 -10.33 -19.18 -36.90
CA ASN A 77 -10.64 -19.39 -35.49
C ASN A 77 -9.59 -18.67 -34.58
N SER A 78 -10.04 -18.21 -33.44
CA SER A 78 -9.17 -17.54 -32.46
C SER A 78 -9.30 -18.14 -31.06
N VAL A 79 -8.21 -18.08 -30.32
CA VAL A 79 -8.17 -18.38 -28.87
C VAL A 79 -7.46 -17.25 -28.17
N THR A 80 -7.99 -16.83 -27.03
CA THR A 80 -7.40 -15.78 -26.19
C THR A 80 -7.05 -16.36 -24.82
N THR A 81 -5.90 -15.97 -24.31
CA THR A 81 -5.41 -16.31 -22.96
C THR A 81 -4.73 -15.10 -22.37
N GLU A 82 -4.68 -15.03 -21.04
CA GLU A 82 -4.11 -13.91 -20.31
C GLU A 82 -3.21 -14.38 -19.17
N VAL A 83 -2.32 -13.48 -18.72
CA VAL A 83 -1.46 -13.70 -17.57
C VAL A 83 -1.32 -12.42 -16.74
N ASN A 84 -1.41 -12.58 -15.43
CA ASN A 84 -1.15 -11.50 -14.49
C ASN A 84 0.35 -11.37 -14.22
N LEU A 85 0.85 -10.16 -14.32
CA LEU A 85 2.27 -9.81 -14.12
C LEU A 85 2.43 -8.86 -12.94
N ALA A 86 3.53 -9.05 -12.21
CA ALA A 86 4.02 -8.14 -11.20
C ALA A 86 5.41 -7.66 -11.63
N VAL A 87 5.47 -6.49 -12.26
CA VAL A 87 6.67 -5.95 -12.90
C VAL A 87 7.26 -4.87 -12.03
N SER A 88 8.46 -5.07 -11.46
CA SER A 88 9.21 -4.05 -10.70
C SER A 88 8.31 -3.16 -9.82
N LEU A 89 7.58 -3.79 -8.88
CA LEU A 89 6.53 -3.11 -8.10
C LEU A 89 7.03 -1.84 -7.43
N THR A 90 6.31 -0.74 -7.66
CA THR A 90 6.55 0.54 -7.01
C THR A 90 6.03 0.54 -5.56
N PRO A 91 6.49 1.47 -4.70
CA PRO A 91 5.91 1.67 -3.38
C PRO A 91 4.39 1.86 -3.41
N TYR A 92 3.89 2.61 -4.41
CA TYR A 92 2.45 2.80 -4.60
C TYR A 92 1.71 1.47 -4.88
N ALA A 93 2.24 0.64 -5.79
CA ALA A 93 1.68 -0.67 -6.09
C ALA A 93 1.74 -1.61 -4.88
N LEU A 94 2.81 -1.55 -4.09
CA LEU A 94 2.94 -2.32 -2.85
C LEU A 94 1.92 -1.86 -1.79
N LEU A 95 1.66 -0.55 -1.68
CA LEU A 95 0.70 0.02 -0.76
C LEU A 95 -0.74 -0.35 -1.12
N THR A 96 -1.10 -0.21 -2.40
CA THR A 96 -2.48 -0.36 -2.88
C THR A 96 -2.85 -1.79 -3.30
N GLY A 97 -1.86 -2.65 -3.55
CA GLY A 97 -2.08 -4.03 -3.96
C GLY A 97 -2.35 -4.21 -5.45
N ASN A 98 -2.66 -5.46 -5.83
CA ASN A 98 -2.90 -5.83 -7.23
C ASN A 98 -4.28 -5.36 -7.71
N HIS A 99 -4.34 -4.19 -8.31
CA HIS A 99 -5.59 -3.61 -8.85
C HIS A 99 -6.14 -4.32 -10.08
N THR A 100 -5.36 -5.21 -10.72
CA THR A 100 -5.79 -6.00 -11.87
C THR A 100 -6.42 -7.34 -11.47
N ALA A 101 -6.35 -7.71 -10.19
CA ALA A 101 -6.91 -8.97 -9.72
C ALA A 101 -8.44 -8.95 -9.73
N GLU A 102 -9.05 -10.07 -10.07
CA GLU A 102 -10.49 -10.25 -9.96
C GLU A 102 -10.95 -10.03 -8.51
N GLY A 103 -11.99 -9.22 -8.33
CA GLY A 103 -12.54 -8.88 -7.01
C GLY A 103 -11.67 -7.92 -6.19
N TYR A 104 -10.75 -7.19 -6.83
CA TYR A 104 -9.95 -6.18 -6.14
C TYR A 104 -10.82 -5.15 -5.42
N ASP A 105 -10.59 -4.98 -4.12
CA ASP A 105 -11.26 -4.02 -3.24
C ASP A 105 -10.25 -3.31 -2.31
N GLY A 106 -9.16 -2.81 -2.91
CA GLY A 106 -8.06 -2.17 -2.19
C GLY A 106 -7.16 -3.16 -1.46
N LYS A 107 -6.14 -2.63 -0.80
CA LYS A 107 -5.26 -3.40 0.10
C LYS A 107 -5.38 -2.90 1.51
N THR A 108 -5.79 -3.77 2.41
CA THR A 108 -5.99 -3.46 3.82
C THR A 108 -4.73 -3.75 4.63
N TRP A 109 -4.35 -2.79 5.44
CA TRP A 109 -3.23 -2.84 6.37
C TRP A 109 -3.70 -2.73 7.81
N LYS A 110 -2.93 -3.28 8.73
CA LYS A 110 -3.09 -3.13 10.18
C LYS A 110 -1.76 -2.80 10.81
N LEU A 111 -1.78 -2.08 11.91
CA LEU A 111 -0.59 -1.96 12.75
C LEU A 111 -0.24 -3.34 13.30
N THR A 112 1.04 -3.69 13.22
CA THR A 112 1.53 -4.96 13.77
C THR A 112 1.99 -4.81 15.20
N MET A 113 1.74 -5.82 16.04
CA MET A 113 2.32 -5.90 17.38
C MET A 113 3.82 -6.25 17.35
N SER A 114 4.31 -6.79 16.24
CA SER A 114 5.73 -7.16 16.04
C SER A 114 6.47 -5.99 15.43
N HIS A 115 6.79 -4.99 16.26
CA HIS A 115 7.55 -3.83 15.81
C HIS A 115 8.95 -4.19 15.32
N THR A 116 9.42 -3.50 14.26
CA THR A 116 10.78 -3.65 13.74
C THR A 116 11.75 -2.75 14.48
N VAL A 117 13.05 -2.94 14.25
CA VAL A 117 14.10 -2.08 14.86
C VAL A 117 14.02 -0.62 14.41
N ASN A 118 13.29 -0.34 13.33
CA ASN A 118 13.09 1.00 12.78
C ASN A 118 11.78 1.64 13.22
N ASP A 119 10.88 0.88 13.84
CA ASP A 119 9.61 1.43 14.34
C ASP A 119 9.89 2.28 15.58
N LYS A 120 9.60 3.56 15.48
CA LYS A 120 9.87 4.53 16.55
C LYS A 120 8.66 5.42 16.73
N LEU A 121 8.33 5.70 17.99
CA LEU A 121 7.40 6.76 18.35
C LEU A 121 8.22 8.00 18.70
N VAL A 122 7.97 9.08 18.00
CA VAL A 122 8.66 10.35 18.17
C VAL A 122 7.64 11.47 18.22
N ASN A 123 7.99 12.55 18.88
CA ASN A 123 7.18 13.76 18.86
C ASN A 123 7.96 14.89 18.18
N SER A 124 7.28 16.00 17.94
CA SER A 124 7.87 17.21 17.35
C SER A 124 8.57 18.13 18.38
N ASP A 125 8.85 17.64 19.59
CA ASP A 125 9.59 18.40 20.59
C ASP A 125 11.02 18.67 20.09
N ALA A 126 11.43 19.93 20.09
CA ALA A 126 12.76 20.36 19.65
C ALA A 126 13.91 19.70 20.44
N ASN A 127 13.64 19.27 21.65
CA ASN A 127 14.59 18.53 22.48
C ASN A 127 14.66 17.05 22.15
N PHE A 128 13.76 16.57 21.29
CA PHE A 128 13.64 15.19 20.89
C PHE A 128 14.15 15.03 19.45
N SER A 129 15.45 14.95 19.28
CA SER A 129 16.04 14.75 17.96
C SER A 129 15.81 13.31 17.48
N LEU A 130 15.07 13.12 16.38
CA LEU A 130 14.96 11.83 15.70
C LEU A 130 16.29 11.32 15.15
N LEU A 131 17.25 12.21 14.95
CA LEU A 131 18.61 11.89 14.58
C LEU A 131 19.46 11.50 15.81
N ALA A 132 18.89 11.60 17.01
CA ALA A 132 19.57 11.08 18.20
C ALA A 132 19.73 9.55 18.04
N PRO A 133 20.95 9.02 18.09
CA PRO A 133 21.21 7.59 17.89
C PRO A 133 20.55 6.69 18.96
N ASN A 134 19.94 7.30 19.98
CA ASN A 134 19.46 6.63 21.17
C ASN A 134 17.94 6.54 21.31
N ILE A 135 17.15 6.88 20.27
CA ILE A 135 15.71 6.64 20.34
C ILE A 135 15.48 5.13 20.21
N PRO A 136 14.99 4.46 21.27
CA PRO A 136 14.76 3.03 21.21
C PRO A 136 13.64 2.72 20.23
N SER A 137 13.75 1.58 19.57
CA SER A 137 12.64 1.01 18.79
C SER A 137 11.46 0.71 19.72
N LEU A 138 10.24 0.74 19.18
CA LEU A 138 9.07 0.29 19.91
C LEU A 138 9.23 -1.20 20.23
N PRO A 139 9.09 -1.59 21.51
CA PRO A 139 9.09 -3.00 21.86
C PRO A 139 7.85 -3.71 21.34
N ALA A 140 7.91 -5.02 21.14
CA ALA A 140 6.77 -5.80 20.70
C ALA A 140 5.54 -5.57 21.60
N GLY A 141 4.39 -5.33 21.00
CA GLY A 141 3.14 -5.05 21.69
C GLY A 141 3.14 -3.72 22.47
N ALA A 142 3.93 -2.73 22.05
CA ALA A 142 4.12 -1.47 22.76
C ALA A 142 2.81 -0.83 23.26
N PHE A 143 1.81 -0.74 22.39
CA PHE A 143 0.53 -0.13 22.76
C PHE A 143 -0.28 -0.99 23.74
N SER A 144 -0.14 -2.31 23.70
CA SER A 144 -0.80 -3.19 24.68
C SER A 144 -0.11 -3.20 26.02
N VAL A 145 1.21 -3.48 26.01
CA VAL A 145 1.98 -3.79 27.24
C VAL A 145 2.36 -2.53 28.00
N TYR A 146 2.85 -1.51 27.31
CA TYR A 146 3.40 -0.31 27.93
C TYR A 146 2.41 0.85 28.01
N VAL A 147 1.56 0.97 26.98
CA VAL A 147 0.54 2.03 26.93
C VAL A 147 -0.77 1.59 27.54
N GLY A 148 -1.11 0.30 27.47
CA GLY A 148 -2.37 -0.24 28.01
C GLY A 148 -3.57 0.01 27.09
N LEU A 149 -3.35 0.28 25.81
CA LEU A 149 -4.37 0.54 24.79
C LEU A 149 -4.20 -0.45 23.61
N PRO A 150 -4.48 -1.76 23.80
CA PRO A 150 -4.33 -2.76 22.75
C PRO A 150 -5.25 -2.53 21.55
N GLU A 151 -6.32 -1.80 21.74
CA GLU A 151 -7.30 -1.46 20.72
C GLU A 151 -6.66 -0.70 19.54
N ALA A 152 -5.54 0.00 19.77
CA ALA A 152 -4.77 0.69 18.72
C ALA A 152 -4.32 -0.24 17.56
N TYR A 153 -4.23 -1.55 17.80
CA TYR A 153 -3.87 -2.54 16.77
C TYR A 153 -5.05 -3.09 15.99
N ASN A 154 -6.29 -2.72 16.33
CA ASN A 154 -7.49 -3.31 15.76
C ASN A 154 -7.95 -2.62 14.48
N ASP A 155 -7.59 -1.36 14.29
CA ASP A 155 -8.02 -0.56 13.16
C ASP A 155 -7.47 -1.09 11.83
N GLU A 156 -8.27 -0.92 10.79
CA GLU A 156 -7.94 -1.33 9.42
C GLU A 156 -7.82 -0.08 8.53
N PHE A 157 -6.79 -0.08 7.68
CA PHE A 157 -6.45 1.02 6.79
C PHE A 157 -6.38 0.49 5.36
N THR A 158 -7.36 0.84 4.51
CA THR A 158 -7.44 0.33 3.14
C THR A 158 -7.05 1.43 2.15
N PHE A 159 -6.07 1.12 1.31
CA PHE A 159 -5.60 1.98 0.24
C PHE A 159 -6.04 1.40 -1.10
N TYR A 160 -6.68 2.24 -1.92
CA TYR A 160 -7.15 1.87 -3.25
C TYR A 160 -6.23 2.44 -4.31
N TYR A 161 -6.10 1.73 -5.43
CA TYR A 161 -5.23 2.15 -6.54
C TYR A 161 -5.67 3.48 -7.18
N ASP A 162 -6.94 3.82 -7.06
CA ASP A 162 -7.51 5.10 -7.55
C ASP A 162 -7.30 6.29 -6.60
N GLY A 163 -6.52 6.13 -5.53
CA GLY A 163 -6.22 7.17 -4.56
C GLY A 163 -7.23 7.31 -3.42
N ARG A 164 -8.29 6.50 -3.39
CA ARG A 164 -9.21 6.46 -2.24
C ARG A 164 -8.52 5.83 -1.02
N TYR A 165 -8.95 6.26 0.13
CA TYR A 165 -8.53 5.73 1.42
C TYR A 165 -9.72 5.45 2.33
N MET A 166 -9.67 4.36 3.07
CA MET A 166 -10.68 4.03 4.06
C MET A 166 -10.01 3.62 5.37
N HIS A 167 -10.41 4.30 6.45
CA HIS A 167 -10.08 3.90 7.81
C HIS A 167 -11.31 3.22 8.42
N LYS A 168 -11.14 2.02 8.92
CA LYS A 168 -12.20 1.29 9.61
C LYS A 168 -11.80 1.05 11.06
N THR A 169 -12.52 1.66 11.97
CA THR A 169 -12.39 1.42 13.41
C THR A 169 -13.14 0.14 13.80
N THR A 170 -12.55 -0.67 14.69
CA THR A 170 -13.20 -1.93 15.11
C THR A 170 -14.28 -1.72 16.16
N ASP A 171 -14.11 -0.71 17.01
CA ASP A 171 -14.98 -0.44 18.17
C ASP A 171 -15.52 1.00 18.19
N GLY A 172 -15.42 1.72 17.09
CA GLY A 172 -15.83 3.13 16.98
C GLY A 172 -14.89 4.11 17.66
N THR A 173 -13.71 3.64 18.07
CA THR A 173 -12.68 4.51 18.67
C THR A 173 -11.42 4.58 17.82
N SER A 174 -10.62 5.58 18.06
CA SER A 174 -9.31 5.77 17.41
C SER A 174 -8.28 6.18 18.45
N PHE A 175 -7.03 5.78 18.22
CA PHE A 175 -5.89 6.06 19.08
C PHE A 175 -5.31 7.44 18.78
N GLY A 176 -5.00 8.24 19.81
CA GLY A 176 -4.43 9.57 19.66
C GLY A 176 -3.67 10.05 20.88
N GLY A 177 -3.03 11.21 20.74
CA GLY A 177 -2.41 11.92 21.86
C GLY A 177 -3.48 12.48 22.82
N ILE A 178 -3.17 12.47 24.13
CA ILE A 178 -4.13 12.93 25.17
C ILE A 178 -4.52 14.40 25.01
N VAL A 179 -3.59 15.25 24.56
CA VAL A 179 -3.86 16.68 24.36
C VAL A 179 -4.86 16.89 23.27
N TYR A 180 -4.66 16.25 22.12
CA TYR A 180 -5.59 16.28 20.98
C TYR A 180 -6.96 15.76 21.41
N ALA A 181 -7.00 14.60 22.07
CA ALA A 181 -8.23 14.00 22.58
C ALA A 181 -9.00 14.94 23.53
N THR A 182 -8.27 15.61 24.43
CA THR A 182 -8.87 16.55 25.39
C THR A 182 -9.47 17.77 24.69
N VAL A 183 -8.81 18.31 23.66
CA VAL A 183 -9.34 19.44 22.89
C VAL A 183 -10.59 19.03 22.12
N LEU A 184 -10.60 17.88 21.45
CA LEU A 184 -11.76 17.39 20.74
C LEU A 184 -12.95 17.17 21.70
N GLN A 185 -12.70 16.65 22.88
CA GLN A 185 -13.74 16.48 23.91
C GLN A 185 -14.30 17.82 24.40
N GLN A 186 -13.44 18.81 24.64
CA GLN A 186 -13.88 20.16 25.02
C GLN A 186 -14.72 20.85 23.94
N MET A 187 -14.41 20.55 22.67
CA MET A 187 -15.19 21.04 21.54
C MET A 187 -16.49 20.26 21.29
N GLY A 188 -16.71 19.17 22.01
CA GLY A 188 -17.89 18.30 21.83
C GLY A 188 -17.83 17.48 20.53
N LEU A 189 -16.64 17.28 19.97
CA LEU A 189 -16.44 16.57 18.70
C LEU A 189 -16.13 15.09 18.90
N SER A 190 -15.71 14.69 20.10
CA SER A 190 -15.32 13.32 20.43
C SER A 190 -15.38 13.11 21.93
N GLU A 191 -15.44 11.85 22.35
CA GLU A 191 -15.40 11.45 23.77
C GLU A 191 -14.16 10.61 24.04
N ILE A 192 -13.43 10.88 25.11
CA ILE A 192 -12.35 10.02 25.59
C ILE A 192 -12.98 8.81 26.26
N THR A 193 -12.72 7.63 25.72
CA THR A 193 -13.25 6.35 26.23
C THR A 193 -12.25 5.64 27.14
N LYS A 194 -10.93 5.84 26.90
CA LYS A 194 -9.84 5.22 27.64
C LYS A 194 -8.59 6.08 27.56
N VAL A 195 -7.79 6.07 28.61
CA VAL A 195 -6.48 6.73 28.62
C VAL A 195 -5.36 5.73 28.89
N GLY A 196 -4.12 6.05 28.48
CA GLY A 196 -3.01 5.14 28.66
C GLY A 196 -1.63 5.82 28.61
N GLY A 197 -0.61 5.03 28.94
CA GLY A 197 0.78 5.46 28.98
C GLY A 197 1.33 5.65 30.40
N LYS A 198 0.48 5.80 31.41
CA LYS A 198 0.90 6.11 32.77
C LYS A 198 1.90 5.12 33.38
N ALA A 199 1.67 3.83 33.12
CA ALA A 199 2.54 2.78 33.67
C ALA A 199 3.99 2.85 33.12
N ALA A 200 4.14 3.24 31.86
CA ALA A 200 5.46 3.32 31.21
C ALA A 200 6.10 4.72 31.30
N LEU A 201 5.28 5.78 31.35
CA LEU A 201 5.72 7.15 31.11
C LEU A 201 5.43 8.09 32.29
N GLY A 202 4.88 7.54 33.38
CA GLY A 202 4.55 8.29 34.61
C GLY A 202 3.26 9.11 34.55
N GLN A 203 2.70 9.32 33.36
CA GLN A 203 1.46 10.03 33.10
C GLN A 203 0.73 9.45 31.89
N ASP A 204 -0.58 9.66 31.83
CA ASP A 204 -1.34 9.31 30.64
C ASP A 204 -1.08 10.35 29.56
N ILE A 205 -0.55 9.90 28.43
CA ILE A 205 -0.21 10.73 27.28
C ILE A 205 -0.95 10.30 26.00
N PHE A 206 -1.67 9.19 26.08
CA PHE A 206 -2.47 8.65 24.99
C PHE A 206 -3.92 8.44 25.40
N ALA A 207 -4.82 8.42 24.42
CA ALA A 207 -6.22 8.17 24.62
C ALA A 207 -6.81 7.37 23.45
N LEU A 208 -7.90 6.64 23.74
CA LEU A 208 -8.87 6.22 22.74
C LEU A 208 -10.04 7.21 22.78
N THR A 209 -10.41 7.71 21.62
CA THR A 209 -11.52 8.64 21.46
C THR A 209 -12.54 8.10 20.46
N THR A 210 -13.81 8.42 20.66
CA THR A 210 -14.83 8.14 19.64
C THR A 210 -14.43 8.82 18.33
N TYR A 211 -14.56 8.09 17.22
CA TYR A 211 -14.16 8.57 15.90
C TYR A 211 -15.02 7.96 14.80
N THR A 212 -15.48 8.82 13.92
CA THR A 212 -16.18 8.40 12.70
C THR A 212 -15.28 8.73 11.51
N PRO A 213 -14.75 7.72 10.82
CA PRO A 213 -13.91 7.93 9.65
C PRO A 213 -14.62 8.69 8.52
N ALA A 214 -13.90 9.51 7.77
CA ALA A 214 -14.45 10.20 6.60
C ALA A 214 -14.76 9.17 5.49
N GLU A 215 -15.95 9.29 4.89
CA GLU A 215 -16.42 8.33 3.86
C GLU A 215 -15.68 8.46 2.52
N ASN A 216 -15.18 9.65 2.18
CA ASN A 216 -14.55 9.95 0.89
C ASN A 216 -13.10 10.42 1.05
N ALA A 217 -12.39 9.85 2.00
CA ALA A 217 -11.01 10.18 2.22
C ALA A 217 -10.13 9.74 1.03
N THR A 218 -9.14 10.56 0.72
CA THR A 218 -8.11 10.27 -0.29
C THR A 218 -6.73 10.31 0.34
N PHE A 219 -5.75 9.74 -0.34
CA PHE A 219 -4.35 9.82 0.04
C PHE A 219 -3.47 10.20 -1.15
N VAL A 220 -2.30 10.75 -0.85
CA VAL A 220 -1.21 10.97 -1.79
C VAL A 220 0.04 10.35 -1.21
N LEU A 221 0.73 9.52 -2.00
CA LEU A 221 2.03 8.95 -1.65
C LEU A 221 3.12 9.78 -2.34
N ASN A 222 3.97 10.44 -1.56
CA ASN A 222 5.16 11.13 -2.06
C ASN A 222 6.37 10.24 -1.77
N GLU A 223 7.02 9.74 -2.82
CA GLU A 223 8.09 8.73 -2.67
C GLU A 223 9.45 9.33 -2.30
N ASN A 224 9.64 10.62 -2.50
CA ASN A 224 10.91 11.29 -2.24
C ASN A 224 10.67 12.77 -1.91
N GLU A 225 10.40 13.04 -0.64
CA GLU A 225 10.08 14.38 -0.16
C GLU A 225 11.05 14.83 0.94
N ASN A 226 11.31 16.12 1.00
CA ASN A 226 11.95 16.73 2.15
C ASN A 226 10.87 17.13 3.16
N PHE A 227 10.53 16.19 4.04
CA PHE A 227 9.48 16.39 5.03
C PHE A 227 9.99 17.26 6.17
N THR A 228 9.28 18.34 6.44
CA THR A 228 9.65 19.33 7.46
C THR A 228 8.60 19.36 8.56
N ILE A 229 9.01 19.06 9.79
CA ILE A 229 8.14 19.14 10.97
C ILE A 229 8.39 20.47 11.67
N PRO A 230 7.38 21.34 11.80
CA PRO A 230 7.47 22.49 12.70
C PRO A 230 7.58 21.96 14.14
N THR A 231 8.53 22.48 14.90
CA THR A 231 8.66 22.10 16.31
C THR A 231 7.45 22.59 17.11
N ALA A 232 6.95 21.72 17.99
CA ALA A 232 5.84 22.09 18.87
C ALA A 232 6.25 23.25 19.80
N PRO A 233 5.30 24.15 20.14
CA PRO A 233 5.53 25.13 21.20
C PRO A 233 5.91 24.44 22.51
N ASP A 234 6.75 25.09 23.32
CA ASP A 234 6.98 24.64 24.69
C ASP A 234 5.64 24.48 25.41
N PHE A 235 5.36 23.27 25.84
CA PHE A 235 4.08 22.89 26.43
C PHE A 235 3.77 23.68 27.73
N ALA A 236 4.82 24.12 28.44
CA ALA A 236 4.68 24.87 29.68
C ALA A 236 4.37 26.36 29.48
N THR A 237 4.79 26.94 28.38
CA THR A 237 4.70 28.37 28.13
C THR A 237 3.76 28.73 26.95
N GLY A 238 3.38 27.77 26.11
CA GLY A 238 2.59 28.01 24.89
C GLY A 238 3.30 28.90 23.85
N THR A 239 4.57 29.21 24.06
CA THR A 239 5.37 30.03 23.15
C THR A 239 6.38 29.19 22.41
N GLN A 240 6.46 29.36 21.10
CA GLN A 240 7.62 28.85 20.36
C GLN A 240 8.85 29.69 20.74
N PRO A 241 9.91 29.06 21.27
CA PRO A 241 11.16 29.77 21.49
C PRO A 241 11.66 30.33 20.16
N PRO A 242 12.12 31.58 20.09
CA PRO A 242 12.68 32.13 18.88
C PRO A 242 13.91 31.33 18.46
N GLY A 243 13.92 30.80 17.23
CA GLY A 243 15.06 30.06 16.68
C GLY A 243 15.03 28.56 16.87
N ILE A 244 13.87 27.96 17.18
CA ILE A 244 13.75 26.49 17.16
C ILE A 244 13.95 26.00 15.72
N PRO A 245 14.94 25.12 15.48
CA PRO A 245 15.17 24.59 14.15
C PRO A 245 14.01 23.71 13.75
N VAL A 246 13.45 23.98 12.59
CA VAL A 246 12.55 23.08 11.89
C VAL A 246 13.34 21.81 11.59
N VAL A 247 12.83 20.66 11.99
CA VAL A 247 13.48 19.38 11.67
C VAL A 247 13.05 18.97 10.26
N THR A 248 14.02 18.83 9.35
CA THR A 248 13.78 18.37 7.99
C THR A 248 14.33 16.96 7.81
N TYR A 249 13.50 16.06 7.30
CA TYR A 249 13.86 14.71 6.89
C TYR A 249 13.96 14.68 5.37
N PRO A 250 15.17 14.63 4.80
CA PRO A 250 15.34 14.61 3.36
C PRO A 250 15.07 13.23 2.79
N GLY A 251 14.46 13.19 1.61
CA GLY A 251 14.29 11.97 0.82
C GLY A 251 13.44 10.89 1.48
N VAL A 252 12.45 11.28 2.28
CA VAL A 252 11.52 10.34 2.93
C VAL A 252 10.28 10.10 2.08
N MET A 253 9.66 8.97 2.32
CA MET A 253 8.33 8.68 1.79
C MET A 253 7.29 9.17 2.77
N THR A 254 6.31 9.95 2.29
CA THR A 254 5.21 10.46 3.10
C THR A 254 3.85 10.04 2.54
N LEU A 255 2.89 9.91 3.44
CA LEU A 255 1.48 9.74 3.12
C LEU A 255 0.73 10.98 3.57
N ASP A 256 0.15 11.69 2.61
CA ASP A 256 -0.68 12.85 2.87
C ASP A 256 -2.16 12.50 2.70
N PHE A 257 -3.01 13.07 3.55
CA PHE A 257 -4.47 12.92 3.53
C PHE A 257 -5.11 14.32 3.35
N PRO A 258 -5.14 14.87 2.12
CA PRO A 258 -5.40 16.29 1.89
C PRO A 258 -6.83 16.58 2.25
N ASP A 259 -7.83 16.32 2.18
CA ASP A 259 -9.18 16.82 2.39
C ASP A 259 -9.95 16.09 3.51
N SER A 260 -9.26 15.49 4.47
CA SER A 260 -9.95 14.67 5.44
C SER A 260 -9.29 14.65 6.81
N ASP A 261 -10.05 14.25 7.81
CA ASP A 261 -9.55 13.83 9.12
C ASP A 261 -8.94 12.42 9.09
N ALA A 262 -8.58 11.91 7.92
CA ALA A 262 -7.95 10.61 7.79
C ALA A 262 -6.56 10.65 8.40
N PHE A 263 -6.15 9.54 8.99
CA PHE A 263 -4.82 9.37 9.56
C PHE A 263 -4.49 7.88 9.68
N ILE A 264 -3.20 7.60 9.85
CA ILE A 264 -2.71 6.27 10.16
C ILE A 264 -1.98 6.33 11.51
N GLY A 265 -2.44 5.55 12.49
CA GLY A 265 -1.78 5.46 13.79
C GLY A 265 -2.26 6.50 14.79
N ILE A 266 -1.40 7.44 15.20
CA ILE A 266 -1.66 8.35 16.30
C ILE A 266 -2.04 9.72 15.78
N ARG A 267 -3.20 10.23 16.22
CA ARG A 267 -3.60 11.63 16.03
C ARG A 267 -3.00 12.49 17.13
N ASP A 268 -2.41 13.61 16.76
CA ASP A 268 -1.95 14.62 17.68
C ASP A 268 -1.94 16.01 17.04
N PHE A 269 -1.84 17.07 17.86
CA PHE A 269 -1.57 18.40 17.38
C PHE A 269 -0.08 18.59 17.12
N HIS A 270 0.24 19.16 15.98
CA HIS A 270 1.59 19.59 15.63
C HIS A 270 1.69 21.11 15.52
#